data_669e983d2e1379b818f146041ac83edf
#
_entry.id   669e983d2e1379b818f146041ac83edf
#
_cell.length_a   1.000
_cell.length_b   1.000
_cell.length_c   1.000
_cell.angle_alpha   90.00
_cell.angle_beta   90.00
_cell.angle_gamma   90.00
#
_symmetry.space_group_name_H-M   'P 1'
#
loop_
_entity.id
_entity.type
_entity.pdbx_description
1 polymer ?
#
loop_
_entity_poly.entity_id
_entity_poly.type
_entity_poly.pdbx_seq_one_letter_code
_entity_poly.pdbx_strand_id
1 'polypeptide(L)'
;MRVGLLWRAEWDSPEALVSVTETCKLREMFRAFSARGVRAEPIIYSDETVEEVRAQLLELDGVLVWVNPIQDGLDRSKLDPLLREVAGAGVWISAHPDVILRMGTKEVLVDTASLSWGTETRLYRTPAELREQLPSRLADGIPRVLKQRRGMGGTGVWKVEAAGAGTVKVQHATRESLPDRVPLDEFVARCEQYFAGTGLMVEQPYQPRLREGMIRAYMTHDQVVGFAHQYPRGLLPPADAAHAPASKTFELPSVPAYAELRHRLEVEWVPEMQRTLGIETHSLPVIWDADFLYGPKTTAGEDTFVLCEINVSSTFAFPGFAMPTVANAAIERIERKARDVPHAGRDRT
;
A
#
# COMPACT_ATOMS: atom_id res chain seq x y z
N MET A 1 27.28 -6.49 -8.17
CA MET A 1 25.83 -6.51 -7.87
C MET A 1 25.12 -5.59 -8.85
N ARG A 2 24.07 -6.09 -9.50
CA ARG A 2 23.19 -5.39 -10.43
C ARG A 2 21.77 -5.40 -9.88
N VAL A 3 21.14 -4.24 -9.71
CA VAL A 3 19.80 -4.11 -9.11
C VAL A 3 18.87 -3.41 -10.10
N GLY A 4 17.71 -4.01 -10.36
CA GLY A 4 16.66 -3.39 -11.17
C GLY A 4 15.74 -2.53 -10.32
N LEU A 5 15.43 -1.33 -10.80
CA LEU A 5 14.31 -0.53 -10.30
C LEU A 5 13.19 -0.64 -11.33
N LEU A 6 12.13 -1.36 -10.99
CA LEU A 6 11.04 -1.65 -11.91
C LEU A 6 9.82 -0.78 -11.60
N TRP A 7 9.31 -0.09 -12.62
CA TRP A 7 8.06 0.65 -12.56
C TRP A 7 7.28 0.53 -13.88
N ARG A 8 6.00 0.84 -13.85
CA ARG A 8 5.17 0.89 -15.06
C ARG A 8 5.45 2.19 -15.82
N ALA A 9 5.66 2.10 -17.14
CA ALA A 9 5.80 3.27 -18.00
C ALA A 9 4.53 4.13 -17.92
N GLU A 10 4.73 5.42 -17.64
CA GLU A 10 3.79 6.46 -18.04
C GLU A 10 4.28 6.86 -19.44
N TRP A 11 3.50 6.61 -20.47
CA TRP A 11 3.91 6.82 -21.86
C TRP A 11 3.96 8.31 -22.19
N ASP A 12 4.95 9.03 -21.70
CA ASP A 12 5.31 10.35 -22.17
C ASP A 12 6.71 10.30 -22.80
N SER A 13 6.71 10.08 -24.10
CA SER A 13 7.77 10.22 -25.10
C SER A 13 9.04 9.36 -25.00
N PRO A 14 9.54 8.85 -26.15
CA PRO A 14 10.82 8.12 -26.26
C PRO A 14 12.06 8.94 -25.85
N GLU A 15 11.96 10.26 -25.84
CA GLU A 15 13.05 11.18 -25.47
C GLU A 15 13.33 11.19 -23.97
N ALA A 16 12.34 10.83 -23.12
CA ALA A 16 12.52 10.68 -21.68
C ALA A 16 13.45 9.50 -21.30
N LEU A 17 13.77 8.60 -22.21
CA LEU A 17 14.61 7.43 -21.96
C LEU A 17 16.11 7.76 -21.86
N VAL A 18 16.58 8.89 -22.39
CA VAL A 18 18.01 9.22 -22.46
C VAL A 18 18.58 9.68 -21.11
N SER A 19 17.75 10.18 -20.18
CA SER A 19 18.17 10.57 -18.83
C SER A 19 17.25 10.03 -17.73
N VAL A 20 16.66 8.85 -17.96
CA VAL A 20 15.65 8.23 -17.08
C VAL A 20 16.08 8.16 -15.61
N THR A 21 17.33 7.86 -15.33
CA THR A 21 17.83 7.74 -13.95
C THR A 21 17.93 9.09 -13.21
N GLU A 22 18.04 10.21 -13.91
CA GLU A 22 18.15 11.53 -13.31
C GLU A 22 16.82 12.30 -13.27
N THR A 23 15.94 12.03 -14.22
CA THR A 23 14.67 12.76 -14.36
C THR A 23 13.47 12.01 -13.80
N CYS A 24 13.56 10.67 -13.65
CA CYS A 24 12.46 9.87 -13.17
C CYS A 24 12.16 10.11 -11.68
N LYS A 25 10.97 9.65 -11.29
CA LYS A 25 10.51 9.72 -9.89
C LYS A 25 11.42 8.95 -8.92
N LEU A 26 12.23 7.99 -9.39
CA LEU A 26 13.11 7.14 -8.58
C LEU A 26 14.57 7.61 -8.56
N ARG A 27 14.89 8.79 -9.08
CA ARG A 27 16.28 9.31 -9.16
C ARG A 27 17.04 9.24 -7.84
N GLU A 28 16.39 9.51 -6.72
CA GLU A 28 17.05 9.47 -5.40
C GLU A 28 17.45 8.04 -5.01
N MET A 29 16.69 7.03 -5.46
CA MET A 29 17.05 5.63 -5.26
C MET A 29 18.24 5.23 -6.13
N PHE A 30 18.30 5.66 -7.41
CA PHE A 30 19.46 5.45 -8.26
C PHE A 30 20.73 6.06 -7.63
N ARG A 31 20.64 7.29 -7.11
CA ARG A 31 21.74 7.96 -6.40
C ARG A 31 22.15 7.20 -5.14
N ALA A 32 21.18 6.69 -4.38
CA ALA A 32 21.46 5.93 -3.16
C ALA A 32 22.22 4.63 -3.44
N PHE A 33 21.91 3.90 -4.49
CA PHE A 33 22.66 2.72 -4.93
C PHE A 33 24.05 3.10 -5.47
N SER A 34 24.14 4.11 -6.32
CA SER A 34 25.40 4.59 -6.89
C SER A 34 26.40 5.01 -5.81
N ALA A 35 25.93 5.69 -4.76
CA ALA A 35 26.77 6.09 -3.61
C ALA A 35 27.35 4.89 -2.84
N ARG A 36 26.86 3.66 -3.09
CA ARG A 36 27.34 2.40 -2.51
C ARG A 36 28.11 1.54 -3.50
N GLY A 37 28.41 2.07 -4.68
CA GLY A 37 29.10 1.33 -5.74
C GLY A 37 28.24 0.22 -6.37
N VAL A 38 26.93 0.25 -6.18
CA VAL A 38 25.99 -0.72 -6.76
C VAL A 38 25.39 -0.13 -8.04
N ARG A 39 25.42 -0.93 -9.12
CA ARG A 39 24.79 -0.55 -10.38
C ARG A 39 23.28 -0.80 -10.31
N ALA A 40 22.51 0.28 -10.27
CA ALA A 40 21.06 0.23 -10.41
C ALA A 40 20.66 0.51 -11.88
N GLU A 41 19.71 -0.28 -12.40
CA GLU A 41 19.28 -0.23 -13.80
C GLU A 41 17.77 0.05 -13.85
N PRO A 42 17.30 0.94 -14.76
CA PRO A 42 15.88 1.16 -14.97
C PRO A 42 15.24 -0.02 -15.68
N ILE A 43 14.13 -0.52 -15.14
CA ILE A 43 13.31 -1.56 -15.77
C ILE A 43 11.91 -0.98 -15.96
N ILE A 44 11.60 -0.64 -17.20
CA ILE A 44 10.33 0.00 -17.55
C ILE A 44 9.39 -1.09 -18.05
N TYR A 45 8.34 -1.37 -17.28
CA TYR A 45 7.38 -2.42 -17.54
C TYR A 45 6.13 -1.89 -18.25
N SER A 46 5.70 -2.60 -19.25
CA SER A 46 4.35 -2.52 -19.81
C SER A 46 3.82 -3.95 -20.06
N ASP A 47 2.50 -4.08 -20.23
CA ASP A 47 1.88 -5.39 -20.49
C ASP A 47 2.21 -5.93 -21.89
N GLU A 48 2.77 -5.10 -22.78
CA GLU A 48 3.25 -5.46 -24.12
C GLU A 48 4.72 -5.90 -24.13
N THR A 49 5.53 -5.49 -23.12
CA THR A 49 6.98 -5.74 -23.06
C THR A 49 7.36 -6.80 -22.03
N VAL A 50 6.46 -7.73 -21.72
CA VAL A 50 6.67 -8.74 -20.67
C VAL A 50 7.92 -9.60 -20.95
N GLU A 51 8.14 -10.06 -22.18
CA GLU A 51 9.27 -10.94 -22.53
C GLU A 51 10.62 -10.20 -22.51
N GLU A 52 10.65 -8.96 -22.97
CA GLU A 52 11.85 -8.11 -22.91
C GLU A 52 12.23 -7.82 -21.46
N VAL A 53 11.24 -7.47 -20.64
CA VAL A 53 11.43 -7.23 -19.20
C VAL A 53 11.86 -8.52 -18.50
N ARG A 54 11.27 -9.67 -18.85
CA ARG A 54 11.70 -10.99 -18.34
C ARG A 54 13.18 -11.23 -18.58
N ALA A 55 13.65 -11.05 -19.81
CA ALA A 55 15.06 -11.22 -20.15
C ALA A 55 15.98 -10.30 -19.34
N GLN A 56 15.59 -9.03 -19.17
CA GLN A 56 16.34 -8.08 -18.36
C GLN A 56 16.39 -8.48 -16.88
N LEU A 57 15.25 -8.88 -16.29
CA LEU A 57 15.15 -9.23 -14.87
C LEU A 57 16.01 -10.46 -14.51
N LEU A 58 16.11 -11.46 -15.38
CA LEU A 58 16.89 -12.66 -15.16
C LEU A 58 18.41 -12.42 -15.10
N GLU A 59 18.89 -11.28 -15.59
CA GLU A 59 20.31 -10.88 -15.55
C GLU A 59 20.69 -10.12 -14.26
N LEU A 60 19.75 -9.90 -13.35
CA LEU A 60 19.92 -9.09 -12.14
C LEU A 60 20.11 -9.96 -10.90
N ASP A 61 20.79 -9.38 -9.90
CA ASP A 61 20.90 -9.98 -8.58
C ASP A 61 19.63 -9.71 -7.73
N GLY A 62 18.97 -8.58 -7.98
CA GLY A 62 17.75 -8.21 -7.28
C GLY A 62 16.94 -7.12 -7.97
N VAL A 63 15.67 -7.02 -7.60
CA VAL A 63 14.71 -6.07 -8.16
C VAL A 63 13.87 -5.41 -7.07
N LEU A 64 13.82 -4.09 -7.10
CA LEU A 64 12.85 -3.29 -6.35
C LEU A 64 11.68 -2.94 -7.26
N VAL A 65 10.47 -3.25 -6.82
CA VAL A 65 9.25 -3.08 -7.62
C VAL A 65 8.48 -1.87 -7.15
N TRP A 66 8.16 -0.96 -8.08
CA TRP A 66 7.30 0.22 -7.88
C TRP A 66 6.16 0.23 -8.90
N VAL A 67 5.19 -0.64 -8.73
CA VAL A 67 4.04 -0.73 -9.63
C VAL A 67 2.76 -0.74 -8.82
N ASN A 68 1.91 0.24 -9.07
CA ASN A 68 0.60 0.32 -8.44
C ASN A 68 -0.25 -0.93 -8.72
N PRO A 69 -1.08 -1.36 -7.76
CA PRO A 69 -1.95 -2.52 -7.94
C PRO A 69 -2.97 -2.33 -9.06
N ILE A 70 -3.44 -1.10 -9.26
CA ILE A 70 -4.30 -0.68 -10.37
C ILE A 70 -3.85 0.72 -10.78
N GLN A 71 -3.62 0.93 -12.08
CA GLN A 71 -3.28 2.22 -12.65
C GLN A 71 -3.85 2.31 -14.07
N ASP A 72 -4.65 3.33 -14.35
CA ASP A 72 -5.25 3.58 -15.66
C ASP A 72 -6.01 2.37 -16.25
N GLY A 73 -6.69 1.62 -15.39
CA GLY A 73 -7.41 0.40 -15.76
C GLY A 73 -6.55 -0.84 -15.91
N LEU A 74 -5.23 -0.72 -15.82
CA LEU A 74 -4.27 -1.83 -15.86
C LEU A 74 -3.98 -2.33 -14.46
N ASP A 75 -3.94 -3.64 -14.30
CA ASP A 75 -3.58 -4.31 -13.04
C ASP A 75 -2.21 -5.00 -13.12
N ARG A 76 -1.93 -5.90 -12.20
CA ARG A 76 -0.68 -6.66 -12.12
C ARG A 76 -0.81 -8.12 -12.55
N SER A 77 -1.89 -8.48 -13.24
CA SER A 77 -2.19 -9.86 -13.62
C SER A 77 -1.11 -10.52 -14.49
N LYS A 78 -0.42 -9.73 -15.33
CA LYS A 78 0.73 -10.21 -16.12
C LYS A 78 2.06 -10.05 -15.36
N LEU A 79 2.23 -9.00 -14.56
CA LEU A 79 3.46 -8.73 -13.84
C LEU A 79 3.70 -9.71 -12.68
N ASP A 80 2.68 -10.03 -11.88
CA ASP A 80 2.84 -10.88 -10.71
C ASP A 80 3.31 -12.32 -11.05
N PRO A 81 2.81 -12.99 -12.11
CA PRO A 81 3.37 -14.26 -12.58
C PRO A 81 4.83 -14.15 -13.02
N LEU A 82 5.19 -13.11 -13.79
CA LEU A 82 6.56 -12.84 -14.20
C LEU A 82 7.50 -12.70 -12.99
N LEU A 83 7.13 -11.92 -12.01
CA LEU A 83 7.95 -11.72 -10.81
C LEU A 83 8.12 -13.02 -9.99
N ARG A 84 7.10 -13.89 -9.94
CA ARG A 84 7.23 -15.22 -9.32
C ARG A 84 8.22 -16.11 -10.06
N GLU A 85 8.15 -16.13 -11.39
CA GLU A 85 9.09 -16.88 -12.23
C GLU A 85 10.53 -16.41 -11.99
N VAL A 86 10.76 -15.09 -12.06
CA VAL A 86 12.08 -14.47 -11.85
C VAL A 86 12.60 -14.74 -10.44
N ALA A 87 11.74 -14.67 -9.42
CA ALA A 87 12.09 -15.04 -8.05
C ALA A 87 12.48 -16.53 -7.92
N GLY A 88 11.75 -17.41 -8.61
CA GLY A 88 12.04 -18.83 -8.69
C GLY A 88 13.36 -19.15 -9.41
N ALA A 89 13.78 -18.30 -10.35
CA ALA A 89 15.09 -18.38 -11.01
C ALA A 89 16.26 -17.87 -10.14
N GLY A 90 15.99 -17.38 -8.93
CA GLY A 90 17.02 -16.98 -7.98
C GLY A 90 17.25 -15.48 -7.84
N VAL A 91 16.57 -14.63 -8.59
CA VAL A 91 16.64 -13.17 -8.42
C VAL A 91 15.87 -12.75 -7.15
N TRP A 92 16.46 -11.86 -6.36
CA TRP A 92 15.75 -11.33 -5.19
C TRP A 92 14.72 -10.28 -5.60
N ILE A 93 13.48 -10.42 -5.14
CA ILE A 93 12.37 -9.52 -5.49
C ILE A 93 11.79 -8.87 -4.22
N SER A 94 11.73 -7.56 -4.20
CA SER A 94 11.01 -6.80 -3.17
C SER A 94 9.97 -5.85 -3.83
N ALA A 95 8.69 -6.08 -3.57
CA ALA A 95 8.17 -7.17 -2.77
C ALA A 95 7.76 -8.34 -3.68
N HIS A 96 7.93 -9.55 -3.14
CA HIS A 96 7.42 -10.74 -3.80
C HIS A 96 5.89 -10.67 -3.94
N PRO A 97 5.29 -11.07 -5.08
CA PRO A 97 3.85 -10.98 -5.28
C PRO A 97 3.01 -11.63 -4.18
N ASP A 98 3.47 -12.76 -3.63
CA ASP A 98 2.73 -13.45 -2.56
C ASP A 98 2.74 -12.68 -1.23
N VAL A 99 3.77 -11.89 -0.97
CA VAL A 99 3.80 -10.97 0.18
C VAL A 99 2.85 -9.80 -0.06
N ILE A 100 2.81 -9.27 -1.30
CA ILE A 100 1.85 -8.22 -1.67
C ILE A 100 0.41 -8.70 -1.47
N LEU A 101 0.09 -9.94 -1.84
CA LEU A 101 -1.25 -10.50 -1.67
C LEU A 101 -1.64 -10.66 -0.20
N ARG A 102 -0.68 -10.92 0.70
CA ARG A 102 -0.94 -11.10 2.13
C ARG A 102 -1.09 -9.78 2.88
N MET A 103 -0.24 -8.78 2.60
CA MET A 103 -0.22 -7.54 3.39
C MET A 103 -0.58 -6.27 2.61
N GLY A 104 -0.55 -6.29 1.28
CA GLY A 104 -0.80 -5.12 0.42
C GLY A 104 -2.19 -5.10 -0.21
N THR A 105 -3.13 -5.89 0.29
CA THR A 105 -4.54 -5.88 -0.11
C THR A 105 -5.41 -5.55 1.10
N LYS A 106 -6.65 -5.16 0.89
CA LYS A 106 -7.54 -4.74 2.00
C LYS A 106 -7.92 -5.90 2.94
N GLU A 107 -7.68 -7.16 2.55
CA GLU A 107 -7.85 -8.31 3.44
C GLU A 107 -6.99 -8.22 4.69
N VAL A 108 -5.82 -7.59 4.62
CA VAL A 108 -4.95 -7.35 5.79
C VAL A 108 -5.70 -6.65 6.94
N LEU A 109 -6.64 -5.77 6.62
CA LEU A 109 -7.46 -5.07 7.62
C LEU A 109 -8.38 -6.02 8.38
N VAL A 110 -8.81 -7.12 7.73
CA VAL A 110 -9.61 -8.18 8.36
C VAL A 110 -8.71 -9.09 9.19
N ASP A 111 -7.61 -9.53 8.61
CA ASP A 111 -6.67 -10.47 9.23
C ASP A 111 -6.01 -9.88 10.47
N THR A 112 -5.81 -8.56 10.51
CA THR A 112 -5.21 -7.83 11.63
C THR A 112 -6.24 -7.05 12.48
N ALA A 113 -7.52 -7.29 12.31
CA ALA A 113 -8.57 -6.54 13.02
C ALA A 113 -8.49 -6.69 14.55
N SER A 114 -7.96 -7.81 15.06
CA SER A 114 -7.78 -8.08 16.48
C SER A 114 -6.53 -7.46 17.09
N LEU A 115 -5.60 -6.96 16.28
CA LEU A 115 -4.40 -6.27 16.78
C LEU A 115 -4.77 -4.90 17.35
N SER A 116 -3.90 -4.31 18.19
CA SER A 116 -4.21 -3.05 18.87
C SER A 116 -4.29 -1.83 17.94
N TRP A 117 -3.85 -1.95 16.68
CA TRP A 117 -4.10 -0.99 15.60
C TRP A 117 -5.37 -1.26 14.80
N GLY A 118 -6.00 -2.39 15.05
CA GLY A 118 -7.18 -2.85 14.33
C GLY A 118 -8.46 -2.16 14.78
N THR A 119 -9.50 -2.41 14.06
CA THR A 119 -10.87 -2.03 14.41
C THR A 119 -11.82 -3.10 13.92
N GLU A 120 -13.06 -3.05 14.37
CA GLU A 120 -14.10 -3.93 13.87
C GLU A 120 -14.14 -3.87 12.34
N THR A 121 -13.83 -4.97 11.68
CA THR A 121 -13.68 -5.04 10.22
C THR A 121 -14.52 -6.19 9.67
N ARG A 122 -15.27 -5.94 8.59
CA ARG A 122 -16.10 -6.94 7.90
C ARG A 122 -15.65 -7.11 6.46
N LEU A 123 -15.69 -8.36 5.99
CA LEU A 123 -15.42 -8.72 4.61
C LEU A 123 -16.71 -9.12 3.91
N TYR A 124 -16.95 -8.57 2.72
CA TYR A 124 -18.02 -8.96 1.80
C TYR A 124 -17.40 -9.55 0.53
N ARG A 125 -17.79 -10.76 0.17
CA ARG A 125 -17.30 -11.45 -1.02
C ARG A 125 -18.24 -11.35 -2.20
N THR A 126 -19.50 -10.99 -1.93
CA THR A 126 -20.56 -10.87 -2.95
C THR A 126 -21.44 -9.65 -2.69
N PRO A 127 -22.09 -9.10 -3.74
CA PRO A 127 -23.11 -8.07 -3.58
C PRO A 127 -24.29 -8.53 -2.70
N ALA A 128 -24.62 -9.82 -2.71
CA ALA A 128 -25.68 -10.38 -1.89
C ALA A 128 -25.34 -10.31 -0.39
N GLU A 129 -24.11 -10.68 -0.01
CA GLU A 129 -23.63 -10.52 1.38
C GLU A 129 -23.65 -9.05 1.82
N LEU A 130 -23.24 -8.13 0.96
CA LEU A 130 -23.29 -6.70 1.26
C LEU A 130 -24.75 -6.25 1.50
N ARG A 131 -25.68 -6.63 0.62
CA ARG A 131 -27.11 -6.30 0.73
C ARG A 131 -27.72 -6.82 2.03
N GLU A 132 -27.43 -8.06 2.38
CA GLU A 132 -28.01 -8.72 3.55
C GLU A 132 -27.47 -8.15 4.87
N GLN A 133 -26.17 -7.90 4.95
CA GLN A 133 -25.49 -7.63 6.23
C GLN A 133 -25.35 -6.14 6.54
N LEU A 134 -25.21 -5.27 5.52
CA LEU A 134 -24.95 -3.84 5.75
C LEU A 134 -26.04 -3.15 6.60
N PRO A 135 -27.35 -3.46 6.47
CA PRO A 135 -28.36 -2.83 7.32
C PRO A 135 -28.15 -3.04 8.82
N SER A 136 -27.78 -4.25 9.22
CA SER A 136 -27.50 -4.56 10.64
C SER A 136 -26.25 -3.83 11.13
N ARG A 137 -25.28 -3.62 10.26
CA ARG A 137 -24.04 -2.89 10.53
C ARG A 137 -24.25 -1.39 10.73
N LEU A 138 -25.27 -0.83 10.09
CA LEU A 138 -25.66 0.58 10.21
C LEU A 138 -26.64 0.84 11.34
N ALA A 139 -27.17 -0.21 11.99
CA ALA A 139 -28.22 -0.08 13.03
C ALA A 139 -27.73 0.60 14.31
N ASP A 140 -26.42 0.60 14.58
CA ASP A 140 -25.79 1.28 15.70
C ASP A 140 -25.65 2.80 15.48
N GLY A 141 -25.99 3.30 14.30
CA GLY A 141 -25.87 4.71 13.90
C GLY A 141 -24.44 5.16 13.57
N ILE A 142 -23.47 4.27 13.65
CA ILE A 142 -22.07 4.57 13.29
C ILE A 142 -21.90 4.50 11.76
N PRO A 143 -21.45 5.56 11.10
CA PRO A 143 -21.14 5.49 9.66
C PRO A 143 -20.08 4.44 9.38
N ARG A 144 -20.21 3.74 8.24
CA ARG A 144 -19.24 2.74 7.79
C ARG A 144 -18.48 3.23 6.57
N VAL A 145 -17.24 2.74 6.42
CA VAL A 145 -16.44 2.96 5.22
C VAL A 145 -16.21 1.63 4.53
N LEU A 146 -16.75 1.50 3.32
CA LEU A 146 -16.54 0.37 2.44
C LEU A 146 -15.37 0.66 1.51
N LYS A 147 -14.49 -0.31 1.31
CA LYS A 147 -13.29 -0.19 0.47
C LYS A 147 -13.19 -1.39 -0.45
N GLN A 148 -12.99 -1.17 -1.75
CA GLN A 148 -12.67 -2.26 -2.67
C GLN A 148 -11.31 -2.90 -2.32
N ARG A 149 -11.10 -4.13 -2.75
CA ARG A 149 -9.90 -4.95 -2.48
C ARG A 149 -8.59 -4.21 -2.75
N ARG A 150 -8.51 -3.56 -3.91
CA ARG A 150 -7.37 -2.75 -4.36
C ARG A 150 -7.90 -1.47 -4.99
N GLY A 151 -7.22 -0.36 -4.78
CA GLY A 151 -7.63 0.92 -5.34
C GLY A 151 -6.54 1.96 -5.18
N MET A 152 -6.76 3.11 -5.80
CA MET A 152 -5.89 4.27 -5.71
C MET A 152 -6.76 5.54 -5.65
N GLY A 153 -6.31 6.55 -4.89
CA GLY A 153 -6.94 7.87 -4.90
C GLY A 153 -8.38 7.93 -4.39
N GLY A 154 -8.81 6.98 -3.56
CA GLY A 154 -10.17 6.92 -3.02
C GLY A 154 -11.19 6.24 -3.94
N THR A 155 -10.79 5.76 -5.12
CA THR A 155 -11.65 4.98 -6.00
C THR A 155 -12.11 3.69 -5.30
N GLY A 156 -13.43 3.43 -5.33
CA GLY A 156 -14.03 2.27 -4.66
C GLY A 156 -14.04 2.37 -3.13
N VAL A 157 -13.88 3.58 -2.59
CA VAL A 157 -14.03 3.85 -1.15
C VAL A 157 -15.29 4.68 -0.93
N TRP A 158 -16.21 4.17 -0.11
CA TRP A 158 -17.52 4.75 0.15
C TRP A 158 -17.77 4.92 1.63
N LYS A 159 -18.16 6.11 2.06
CA LYS A 159 -18.80 6.32 3.36
C LYS A 159 -20.29 6.05 3.23
N VAL A 160 -20.85 5.28 4.16
CA VAL A 160 -22.26 4.89 4.17
C VAL A 160 -22.86 5.15 5.55
N GLU A 161 -24.02 5.78 5.56
CA GLU A 161 -24.80 6.09 6.77
C GLU A 161 -26.25 5.61 6.57
N ALA A 162 -26.90 5.16 7.65
CA ALA A 162 -28.34 4.91 7.60
C ALA A 162 -29.11 6.23 7.34
N ALA A 163 -30.10 6.19 6.46
CA ALA A 163 -30.89 7.38 6.11
C ALA A 163 -32.42 7.16 6.14
N GLY A 164 -32.86 6.11 6.83
CA GLY A 164 -34.24 5.68 6.97
C GLY A 164 -34.48 4.26 6.41
N ALA A 165 -35.71 3.80 6.43
CA ALA A 165 -36.08 2.45 6.00
C ALA A 165 -35.62 2.14 4.57
N GLY A 166 -34.68 1.21 4.44
CA GLY A 166 -34.16 0.77 3.13
C GLY A 166 -33.36 1.81 2.33
N THR A 167 -33.02 2.96 2.94
CA THR A 167 -32.28 4.06 2.30
C THR A 167 -30.94 4.29 3.02
N VAL A 168 -29.91 4.56 2.26
CA VAL A 168 -28.58 4.91 2.76
C VAL A 168 -28.15 6.26 2.21
N LYS A 169 -27.37 7.00 2.99
CA LYS A 169 -26.64 8.16 2.55
C LYS A 169 -25.20 7.72 2.25
N VAL A 170 -24.76 7.95 1.03
CA VAL A 170 -23.46 7.48 0.54
C VAL A 170 -22.62 8.64 0.06
N GLN A 171 -21.31 8.55 0.24
CA GLN A 171 -20.35 9.51 -0.31
C GLN A 171 -19.11 8.77 -0.79
N HIS A 172 -18.71 8.97 -2.04
CA HIS A 172 -17.48 8.42 -2.59
C HIS A 172 -16.26 9.20 -2.08
N ALA A 173 -15.14 8.53 -1.84
CA ALA A 173 -13.95 9.18 -1.29
C ALA A 173 -13.12 9.95 -2.33
N THR A 174 -13.61 10.08 -3.56
CA THR A 174 -12.97 10.94 -4.55
C THR A 174 -13.15 12.41 -4.20
N ARG A 175 -12.19 13.23 -4.68
CA ARG A 175 -12.24 14.67 -4.46
C ARG A 175 -13.57 15.25 -5.01
N GLU A 176 -14.17 16.18 -4.25
CA GLU A 176 -15.39 16.91 -4.62
C GLU A 176 -16.68 16.07 -4.68
N SER A 177 -16.61 14.80 -4.25
CA SER A 177 -17.81 13.97 -4.15
C SER A 177 -18.76 14.49 -3.08
N LEU A 178 -19.99 14.73 -3.44
CA LEU A 178 -21.06 15.12 -2.51
C LEU A 178 -21.81 13.88 -2.01
N PRO A 179 -22.34 13.94 -0.76
CA PRO A 179 -23.23 12.89 -0.27
C PRO A 179 -24.50 12.79 -1.08
N ASP A 180 -24.94 11.56 -1.36
CA ASP A 180 -26.18 11.23 -2.06
C ASP A 180 -27.05 10.30 -1.21
N ARG A 181 -28.38 10.36 -1.36
CA ARG A 181 -29.33 9.48 -0.69
C ARG A 181 -29.96 8.56 -1.71
N VAL A 182 -29.77 7.25 -1.53
CA VAL A 182 -30.24 6.25 -2.48
C VAL A 182 -30.84 5.04 -1.76
N PRO A 183 -31.74 4.29 -2.40
CA PRO A 183 -32.12 2.97 -1.93
C PRO A 183 -30.89 2.07 -1.74
N LEU A 184 -30.91 1.19 -0.74
CA LEU A 184 -29.81 0.26 -0.49
C LEU A 184 -29.48 -0.60 -1.72
N ASP A 185 -30.52 -1.09 -2.42
CA ASP A 185 -30.32 -1.90 -3.62
C ASP A 185 -29.61 -1.16 -4.74
N GLU A 186 -29.89 0.14 -4.91
CA GLU A 186 -29.18 0.97 -5.86
C GLU A 186 -27.71 1.15 -5.48
N PHE A 187 -27.43 1.37 -4.19
CA PHE A 187 -26.05 1.45 -3.71
C PHE A 187 -25.30 0.15 -3.92
N VAL A 188 -25.93 -0.99 -3.63
CA VAL A 188 -25.33 -2.32 -3.87
C VAL A 188 -25.02 -2.52 -5.36
N ALA A 189 -25.96 -2.11 -6.25
CA ALA A 189 -25.74 -2.18 -7.70
C ALA A 189 -24.54 -1.30 -8.14
N ARG A 190 -24.36 -0.10 -7.55
CA ARG A 190 -23.17 0.73 -7.79
C ARG A 190 -21.86 0.03 -7.37
N CYS A 191 -21.92 -0.85 -6.38
CA CYS A 191 -20.77 -1.60 -5.86
C CYS A 191 -20.48 -2.90 -6.61
N GLU A 192 -21.39 -3.43 -7.46
CA GLU A 192 -21.23 -4.73 -8.14
C GLU A 192 -19.89 -4.86 -8.89
N GLN A 193 -19.44 -3.79 -9.55
CA GLN A 193 -18.17 -3.76 -10.26
C GLN A 193 -16.95 -4.13 -9.39
N TYR A 194 -17.02 -3.87 -8.07
CA TYR A 194 -15.92 -4.15 -7.14
C TYR A 194 -15.83 -5.61 -6.72
N PHE A 195 -16.80 -6.43 -7.11
CA PHE A 195 -16.82 -7.87 -6.84
C PHE A 195 -16.42 -8.71 -8.06
N ALA A 196 -16.10 -8.09 -9.20
CA ALA A 196 -15.68 -8.80 -10.40
C ALA A 196 -14.37 -9.57 -10.19
N GLY A 197 -14.27 -10.77 -10.76
CA GLY A 197 -13.08 -11.61 -10.67
C GLY A 197 -12.77 -12.02 -9.21
N THR A 198 -11.63 -11.61 -8.70
CA THR A 198 -11.22 -11.81 -7.30
C THR A 198 -11.58 -10.62 -6.40
N GLY A 199 -12.50 -9.76 -6.86
CA GLY A 199 -12.93 -8.57 -6.14
C GLY A 199 -13.69 -8.89 -4.86
N LEU A 200 -13.63 -7.97 -3.92
CA LEU A 200 -14.33 -8.00 -2.64
C LEU A 200 -14.37 -6.59 -2.06
N MET A 201 -15.16 -6.39 -1.02
CA MET A 201 -15.17 -5.15 -0.26
C MET A 201 -14.93 -5.41 1.22
N VAL A 202 -14.20 -4.49 1.84
CA VAL A 202 -13.94 -4.46 3.29
C VAL A 202 -14.65 -3.26 3.90
N GLU A 203 -15.30 -3.47 5.04
CA GLU A 203 -15.99 -2.44 5.81
C GLU A 203 -15.26 -2.20 7.13
N GLN A 204 -15.11 -0.93 7.48
CA GLN A 204 -14.62 -0.47 8.79
C GLN A 204 -15.51 0.67 9.32
N PRO A 205 -15.59 0.91 10.64
CA PRO A 205 -16.21 2.12 11.18
C PRO A 205 -15.53 3.38 10.64
N TYR A 206 -16.32 4.39 10.29
CA TYR A 206 -15.79 5.69 9.92
C TYR A 206 -15.08 6.33 11.13
N GLN A 207 -13.89 6.87 10.93
CA GLN A 207 -13.13 7.56 11.97
C GLN A 207 -13.50 9.05 12.01
N PRO A 208 -14.18 9.54 13.07
CA PRO A 208 -14.67 10.92 13.10
C PRO A 208 -13.57 11.98 13.07
N ARG A 209 -12.35 11.61 13.47
CA ARG A 209 -11.17 12.46 13.49
C ARG A 209 -10.44 12.55 12.14
N LEU A 210 -11.05 12.07 11.05
CA LEU A 210 -10.47 12.12 9.69
C LEU A 210 -10.03 13.54 9.29
N ARG A 211 -10.72 14.58 9.75
CA ARG A 211 -10.35 15.98 9.52
C ARG A 211 -9.00 16.38 10.15
N GLU A 212 -8.53 15.66 11.15
CA GLU A 212 -7.22 15.86 11.76
C GLU A 212 -6.09 15.27 10.89
N GLY A 213 -6.46 14.60 9.81
CA GLY A 213 -5.54 13.98 8.88
C GLY A 213 -5.32 12.49 9.13
N MET A 214 -4.31 11.97 8.48
CA MET A 214 -3.82 10.61 8.66
C MET A 214 -2.29 10.60 8.68
N ILE A 215 -1.73 9.65 9.40
CA ILE A 215 -0.28 9.46 9.49
C ILE A 215 0.10 8.28 8.62
N ARG A 216 1.00 8.51 7.66
CA ARG A 216 1.68 7.46 6.91
C ARG A 216 3.02 7.16 7.55
N ALA A 217 3.22 5.93 7.99
CA ALA A 217 4.52 5.43 8.41
C ALA A 217 5.19 4.74 7.21
N TYR A 218 6.33 5.27 6.79
CA TYR A 218 7.18 4.65 5.77
C TYR A 218 8.09 3.62 6.39
N MET A 219 8.09 2.43 5.83
CA MET A 219 8.74 1.26 6.40
C MET A 219 9.78 0.68 5.45
N THR A 220 10.87 0.21 6.03
CA THR A 220 11.84 -0.67 5.38
C THR A 220 11.98 -1.90 6.25
N HIS A 221 11.55 -3.06 5.77
CA HIS A 221 11.36 -4.27 6.57
C HIS A 221 10.47 -3.98 7.80
N ASP A 222 11.01 -4.17 9.00
CA ASP A 222 10.38 -3.96 10.30
C ASP A 222 10.69 -2.59 10.94
N GLN A 223 11.39 -1.70 10.21
CA GLN A 223 11.83 -0.40 10.73
C GLN A 223 11.09 0.76 10.08
N VAL A 224 10.69 1.73 10.88
CA VAL A 224 10.16 3.02 10.41
C VAL A 224 11.31 3.88 9.90
N VAL A 225 11.23 4.31 8.65
CA VAL A 225 12.24 5.17 8.01
C VAL A 225 11.76 6.60 7.76
N GLY A 226 10.54 6.90 8.12
CA GLY A 226 9.97 8.24 8.05
C GLY A 226 8.47 8.25 8.28
N PHE A 227 7.93 9.44 8.43
CA PHE A 227 6.50 9.67 8.54
C PHE A 227 6.02 10.71 7.53
N ALA A 228 4.73 10.72 7.27
CA ALA A 228 4.08 11.86 6.66
C ALA A 228 2.72 12.10 7.30
N HIS A 229 2.44 13.35 7.60
CA HIS A 229 1.09 13.80 7.89
C HIS A 229 0.40 14.19 6.59
N GLN A 230 -0.77 13.60 6.33
CA GLN A 230 -1.54 13.79 5.11
C GLN A 230 -2.98 14.18 5.47
N TYR A 231 -3.60 15.00 4.63
CA TYR A 231 -4.99 15.43 4.81
C TYR A 231 -5.85 14.89 3.67
N PRO A 232 -6.55 13.74 3.89
CA PRO A 232 -7.51 13.25 2.92
C PRO A 232 -8.60 14.30 2.69
N ARG A 233 -8.90 14.58 1.42
CA ARG A 233 -9.97 15.54 1.06
C ARG A 233 -11.31 14.87 0.79
N GLY A 234 -11.27 13.57 0.52
CA GLY A 234 -12.49 12.77 0.37
C GLY A 234 -13.16 12.48 1.70
N LEU A 235 -14.46 12.27 1.69
CA LEU A 235 -15.30 11.95 2.85
C LEU A 235 -15.42 13.05 3.92
N LEU A 236 -14.80 14.19 3.71
CA LEU A 236 -14.96 15.37 4.59
C LEU A 236 -16.14 16.23 4.13
N PRO A 237 -16.79 16.97 5.03
CA PRO A 237 -17.69 18.04 4.65
C PRO A 237 -16.97 19.04 3.73
N PRO A 238 -17.64 19.62 2.71
CA PRO A 238 -16.99 20.53 1.76
C PRO A 238 -16.24 21.70 2.41
N ALA A 239 -16.78 22.25 3.51
CA ALA A 239 -16.11 23.32 4.26
C ALA A 239 -14.77 22.86 4.86
N ASP A 240 -14.73 21.67 5.45
CA ASP A 240 -13.50 21.11 6.05
C ASP A 240 -12.49 20.74 4.95
N ALA A 241 -12.94 20.15 3.85
CA ALA A 241 -12.10 19.82 2.70
C ALA A 241 -11.44 21.05 2.05
N ALA A 242 -12.15 22.18 2.00
CA ALA A 242 -11.62 23.44 1.46
C ALA A 242 -10.51 24.04 2.34
N HIS A 243 -10.54 23.79 3.66
CA HIS A 243 -9.57 24.32 4.61
C HIS A 243 -8.45 23.33 4.95
N ALA A 244 -8.53 22.07 4.45
CA ALA A 244 -7.47 21.08 4.68
C ALA A 244 -6.15 21.55 4.05
N PRO A 245 -5.01 21.40 4.76
CA PRO A 245 -3.70 21.73 4.22
C PRO A 245 -3.45 21.06 2.86
N ALA A 246 -2.87 21.79 1.93
CA ALA A 246 -2.68 21.30 0.57
C ALA A 246 -1.52 20.30 0.43
N SER A 247 -0.59 20.32 1.37
CA SER A 247 0.68 19.60 1.27
C SER A 247 0.81 18.50 2.31
N LYS A 248 1.41 17.41 1.87
CA LYS A 248 1.97 16.35 2.67
C LYS A 248 3.30 16.82 3.25
N THR A 249 3.47 16.74 4.56
CA THR A 249 4.73 17.03 5.24
C THR A 249 5.44 15.73 5.56
N PHE A 250 6.72 15.62 5.13
CA PHE A 250 7.57 14.49 5.50
C PHE A 250 8.34 14.80 6.78
N GLU A 251 8.34 13.83 7.69
CA GLU A 251 9.00 13.91 8.99
C GLU A 251 10.02 12.77 9.14
N LEU A 252 11.12 13.08 9.83
CA LEU A 252 12.12 12.07 10.16
C LEU A 252 11.54 11.01 11.11
N PRO A 253 12.08 9.77 11.11
CA PRO A 253 11.62 8.71 12.00
C PRO A 253 11.83 9.05 13.49
N SER A 254 12.70 10.02 13.78
CA SER A 254 13.02 10.48 15.15
C SER A 254 12.12 11.61 15.65
N VAL A 255 11.14 12.07 14.87
CA VAL A 255 10.25 13.16 15.29
C VAL A 255 9.50 12.78 16.58
N PRO A 256 9.56 13.63 17.64
CA PRO A 256 8.96 13.27 18.93
C PRO A 256 7.44 13.05 18.87
N ALA A 257 6.74 13.75 17.99
CA ALA A 257 5.29 13.64 17.84
C ALA A 257 4.82 12.21 17.49
N TYR A 258 5.66 11.39 16.86
CA TYR A 258 5.34 10.01 16.47
C TYR A 258 6.22 8.96 17.15
N ALA A 259 6.91 9.32 18.23
CA ALA A 259 7.81 8.40 18.95
C ALA A 259 7.07 7.15 19.46
N GLU A 260 5.88 7.33 20.04
CA GLU A 260 5.04 6.24 20.51
C GLU A 260 4.51 5.38 19.35
N LEU A 261 4.05 5.99 18.27
CA LEU A 261 3.61 5.27 17.08
C LEU A 261 4.75 4.44 16.48
N ARG A 262 5.96 5.02 16.39
CA ARG A 262 7.15 4.31 15.95
C ARG A 262 7.45 3.11 16.83
N HIS A 263 7.49 3.30 18.15
CA HIS A 263 7.77 2.23 19.11
C HIS A 263 6.78 1.07 18.95
N ARG A 264 5.48 1.37 18.90
CA ARG A 264 4.45 0.34 18.70
C ARG A 264 4.62 -0.39 17.37
N LEU A 265 4.89 0.33 16.29
CA LEU A 265 5.11 -0.28 14.98
C LEU A 265 6.28 -1.26 15.01
N GLU A 266 7.45 -0.83 15.50
CA GLU A 266 8.68 -1.62 15.45
C GLU A 266 8.70 -2.78 16.46
N VAL A 267 8.09 -2.60 17.63
CA VAL A 267 8.22 -3.57 18.75
C VAL A 267 6.99 -4.46 18.91
N GLU A 268 5.80 -3.96 18.58
CA GLU A 268 4.55 -4.68 18.82
C GLU A 268 3.88 -5.10 17.50
N TRP A 269 3.49 -4.13 16.68
CA TRP A 269 2.52 -4.31 15.61
C TRP A 269 3.07 -5.05 14.39
N VAL A 270 4.28 -4.70 13.94
CA VAL A 270 4.90 -5.41 12.81
C VAL A 270 5.21 -6.86 13.18
N PRO A 271 5.82 -7.18 14.36
CA PRO A 271 5.98 -8.56 14.79
C PRO A 271 4.66 -9.33 14.93
N GLU A 272 3.59 -8.71 15.41
CA GLU A 272 2.27 -9.33 15.52
C GLU A 272 1.65 -9.58 14.14
N MET A 273 1.70 -8.60 13.24
CA MET A 273 1.28 -8.74 11.86
C MET A 273 2.01 -9.89 11.16
N GLN A 274 3.33 -9.96 11.32
CA GLN A 274 4.15 -11.03 10.75
C GLN A 274 3.67 -12.41 11.20
N ARG A 275 3.43 -12.59 12.51
CA ARG A 275 2.90 -13.85 13.05
C ARG A 275 1.53 -14.18 12.50
N THR A 276 0.63 -13.19 12.44
CA THR A 276 -0.74 -13.36 11.96
C THR A 276 -0.77 -13.73 10.48
N LEU A 277 0.06 -13.07 9.67
CA LEU A 277 0.09 -13.27 8.22
C LEU A 277 1.07 -14.38 7.78
N GLY A 278 1.87 -14.96 8.68
CA GLY A 278 2.90 -15.94 8.34
C GLY A 278 3.97 -15.35 7.41
N ILE A 279 4.43 -14.12 7.68
CA ILE A 279 5.46 -13.44 6.89
C ILE A 279 6.75 -13.38 7.71
N GLU A 280 7.79 -14.05 7.22
CA GLU A 280 9.11 -13.98 7.83
C GLU A 280 9.75 -12.59 7.66
N THR A 281 10.58 -12.16 8.64
CA THR A 281 11.24 -10.84 8.60
C THR A 281 12.06 -10.63 7.32
N HIS A 282 12.71 -11.69 6.82
CA HIS A 282 13.49 -11.61 5.57
C HIS A 282 12.62 -11.43 4.31
N SER A 283 11.32 -11.72 4.40
CA SER A 283 10.34 -11.57 3.33
C SER A 283 9.60 -10.23 3.38
N LEU A 284 9.71 -9.48 4.48
CA LEU A 284 9.13 -8.13 4.55
C LEU A 284 9.68 -7.24 3.45
N PRO A 285 8.84 -6.44 2.80
CA PRO A 285 9.28 -5.53 1.74
C PRO A 285 10.27 -4.50 2.25
N VAL A 286 11.23 -4.10 1.40
CA VAL A 286 12.09 -2.94 1.69
C VAL A 286 11.38 -1.60 1.41
N ILE A 287 10.22 -1.66 0.75
CA ILE A 287 9.41 -0.47 0.43
C ILE A 287 7.95 -0.80 0.69
N TRP A 288 7.43 -0.28 1.76
CA TRP A 288 6.01 -0.32 2.08
C TRP A 288 5.65 0.82 3.03
N ASP A 289 4.38 1.07 3.21
CA ASP A 289 3.87 2.00 4.21
C ASP A 289 2.59 1.48 4.85
N ALA A 290 2.31 2.00 6.03
CA ALA A 290 1.07 1.81 6.75
C ALA A 290 0.42 3.16 7.02
N ASP A 291 -0.84 3.30 6.62
CA ASP A 291 -1.65 4.49 6.82
C ASP A 291 -2.54 4.35 8.05
N PHE A 292 -2.43 5.30 8.96
CA PHE A 292 -3.19 5.34 10.19
C PHE A 292 -4.11 6.56 10.25
N LEU A 293 -5.37 6.31 10.58
CA LEU A 293 -6.30 7.35 11.00
C LEU A 293 -6.22 7.54 12.51
N TYR A 294 -6.48 8.74 12.97
CA TYR A 294 -6.69 8.98 14.39
C TYR A 294 -7.98 8.30 14.86
N GLY A 295 -7.83 7.39 15.80
CA GLY A 295 -8.93 6.74 16.50
C GLY A 295 -9.47 7.61 17.65
N PRO A 296 -10.40 7.08 18.46
CA PRO A 296 -10.84 7.74 19.70
C PRO A 296 -9.65 8.02 20.61
N LYS A 297 -9.66 9.14 21.32
CA LYS A 297 -8.65 9.40 22.35
C LYS A 297 -8.82 8.44 23.52
N THR A 298 -7.71 8.10 24.18
CA THR A 298 -7.74 7.38 25.46
C THR A 298 -8.41 8.22 26.55
N THR A 299 -8.72 7.59 27.69
CA THR A 299 -9.23 8.31 28.86
C THR A 299 -8.24 9.35 29.40
N ALA A 300 -6.95 9.19 29.14
CA ALA A 300 -5.89 10.14 29.46
C ALA A 300 -5.76 11.25 28.41
N GLY A 301 -6.57 11.24 27.33
CA GLY A 301 -6.52 12.23 26.24
C GLY A 301 -5.46 11.98 25.17
N GLU A 302 -4.77 10.82 25.22
CA GLU A 302 -3.75 10.44 24.25
C GLU A 302 -4.36 10.00 22.93
N ASP A 303 -3.62 10.15 21.84
CA ASP A 303 -4.04 9.69 20.53
C ASP A 303 -3.96 8.17 20.40
N THR A 304 -4.95 7.58 19.75
CA THR A 304 -4.92 6.21 19.25
C THR A 304 -4.88 6.21 17.73
N PHE A 305 -4.42 5.10 17.16
CA PHE A 305 -4.23 4.97 15.72
C PHE A 305 -4.95 3.73 15.21
N VAL A 306 -5.68 3.89 14.12
CA VAL A 306 -6.43 2.81 13.46
C VAL A 306 -5.86 2.60 12.07
N LEU A 307 -5.41 1.39 11.79
CA LEU A 307 -4.91 1.04 10.46
C LEU A 307 -6.01 1.14 9.40
N CYS A 308 -5.77 1.91 8.37
CA CYS A 308 -6.71 2.05 7.27
C CYS A 308 -6.21 1.48 5.93
N GLU A 309 -4.89 1.32 5.77
CA GLU A 309 -4.29 0.79 4.55
C GLU A 309 -2.83 0.38 4.79
N ILE A 310 -2.39 -0.67 4.07
CA ILE A 310 -0.97 -0.97 3.85
C ILE A 310 -0.71 -0.93 2.35
N ASN A 311 0.31 -0.17 1.94
CA ASN A 311 0.76 -0.09 0.56
C ASN A 311 2.10 -0.80 0.41
N VAL A 312 2.19 -1.75 -0.51
CA VAL A 312 3.40 -2.53 -0.77
C VAL A 312 3.81 -2.38 -2.22
N SER A 313 5.06 -2.01 -2.45
CA SER A 313 5.62 -1.84 -3.80
C SER A 313 4.85 -0.87 -4.71
N SER A 314 4.12 0.07 -4.11
CA SER A 314 3.32 1.09 -4.80
C SER A 314 3.42 2.47 -4.14
N THR A 315 4.18 2.57 -3.05
CA THR A 315 4.33 3.79 -2.26
C THR A 315 5.06 4.88 -3.04
N PHE A 316 4.34 5.95 -3.37
CA PHE A 316 4.88 7.13 -4.01
C PHE A 316 4.24 8.42 -3.42
N ALA A 317 4.96 9.53 -3.11
CA ALA A 317 6.41 9.64 -3.02
C ALA A 317 6.92 9.08 -1.69
N PHE A 318 8.05 8.39 -1.75
CA PHE A 318 8.78 7.94 -0.57
C PHE A 318 9.76 9.05 -0.14
N PRO A 319 10.05 9.24 1.17
CA PRO A 319 10.94 10.31 1.62
C PRO A 319 12.36 10.16 1.07
N GLY A 320 12.91 11.21 0.43
CA GLY A 320 14.25 11.15 -0.15
C GLY A 320 15.34 10.82 0.87
N PHE A 321 15.21 11.30 2.11
CA PHE A 321 16.15 11.02 3.18
C PHE A 321 16.18 9.55 3.62
N ALA A 322 15.13 8.76 3.32
CA ALA A 322 15.06 7.34 3.64
C ALA A 322 15.72 6.45 2.57
N MET A 323 15.94 6.96 1.35
CA MET A 323 16.49 6.17 0.23
C MET A 323 17.84 5.50 0.55
N PRO A 324 18.77 6.12 1.27
CA PRO A 324 20.00 5.46 1.71
C PRO A 324 19.76 4.21 2.56
N THR A 325 18.79 4.25 3.47
CA THR A 325 18.42 3.11 4.32
C THR A 325 17.78 1.99 3.51
N VAL A 326 16.88 2.33 2.59
CA VAL A 326 16.24 1.37 1.67
C VAL A 326 17.28 0.68 0.80
N ALA A 327 18.25 1.44 0.24
CA ALA A 327 19.31 0.86 -0.59
C ALA A 327 20.20 -0.11 0.21
N ASN A 328 20.59 0.25 1.44
CA ASN A 328 21.37 -0.65 2.32
C ASN A 328 20.60 -1.94 2.60
N ALA A 329 19.34 -1.83 2.99
CA ALA A 329 18.49 -2.97 3.29
C ALA A 329 18.34 -3.91 2.08
N ALA A 330 18.20 -3.36 0.87
CA ALA A 330 18.13 -4.16 -0.36
C ALA A 330 19.46 -4.89 -0.64
N ILE A 331 20.60 -4.19 -0.52
CA ILE A 331 21.93 -4.77 -0.70
C ILE A 331 22.16 -5.93 0.26
N GLU A 332 21.90 -5.73 1.55
CA GLU A 332 22.05 -6.76 2.58
C GLU A 332 21.21 -8.02 2.29
N ARG A 333 19.98 -7.83 1.78
CA ARG A 333 19.09 -8.95 1.43
C ARG A 333 19.56 -9.72 0.21
N ILE A 334 20.04 -9.03 -0.82
CA ILE A 334 20.60 -9.66 -2.01
C ILE A 334 21.86 -10.46 -1.64
N GLU A 335 22.76 -9.89 -0.83
CA GLU A 335 23.97 -10.57 -0.38
C GLU A 335 23.68 -11.78 0.50
N ARG A 336 22.67 -11.69 1.38
CA ARG A 336 22.23 -12.83 2.19
C ARG A 336 21.71 -13.95 1.31
N LYS A 337 20.81 -13.64 0.37
CA LYS A 337 20.28 -14.63 -0.57
C LYS A 337 21.39 -15.33 -1.37
N ALA A 338 22.40 -14.56 -1.81
CA ALA A 338 23.53 -15.14 -2.55
C ALA A 338 24.36 -16.13 -1.68
N ARG A 339 24.43 -15.91 -0.37
CA ARG A 339 25.12 -16.85 0.55
C ARG A 339 24.31 -18.11 0.88
N ASP A 340 22.98 -17.96 0.91
CA ASP A 340 22.06 -19.05 1.28
C ASP A 340 21.81 -20.05 0.11
N VAL A 341 22.19 -19.68 -1.12
CA VAL A 341 22.17 -20.60 -2.26
C VAL A 341 23.37 -21.55 -2.12
N PRO A 342 23.17 -22.89 -1.92
CA PRO A 342 24.28 -23.83 -1.89
C PRO A 342 25.09 -23.72 -3.18
N HIS A 343 26.43 -23.70 -3.06
CA HIS A 343 27.33 -23.76 -4.20
C HIS A 343 27.18 -25.12 -4.90
N ALA A 344 26.10 -25.29 -5.65
CA ALA A 344 25.98 -26.37 -6.61
C ALA A 344 26.92 -26.03 -7.80
N GLY A 345 28.15 -26.58 -7.70
CA GLY A 345 29.12 -26.78 -8.77
C GLY A 345 29.17 -25.71 -9.86
N ARG A 346 29.89 -24.60 -9.66
CA ARG A 346 30.51 -23.88 -10.75
C ARG A 346 31.85 -24.58 -11.08
N ASP A 347 31.82 -25.83 -11.50
CA ASP A 347 32.88 -26.38 -12.31
C ASP A 347 32.68 -25.82 -13.74
N ARG A 348 33.34 -24.73 -14.01
CA ARG A 348 33.63 -24.26 -15.37
C ARG A 348 35.02 -24.80 -15.71
N THR A 349 35.06 -25.95 -16.34
CA THR A 349 36.17 -26.34 -17.22
C THR A 349 36.00 -25.68 -18.56
#